data_03fed4cb66fafe3fa0c55a9c5789ce6f
#
_entry.id   03fed4cb66fafe3fa0c55a9c5789ce6f
#
_cell.length_a   1.000
_cell.length_b   1.000
_cell.length_c   1.000
_cell.angle_alpha   90.00
_cell.angle_beta   90.00
_cell.angle_gamma   90.00
#
_symmetry.space_group_name_H-M   'P 1'
#
loop_
_entity.id
_entity.type
_entity.pdbx_description
1 polymer ?
#
loop_
_entity_poly.entity_id
_entity_poly.type
_entity_poly.pdbx_seq_one_letter_code
_entity_poly.pdbx_strand_id
1 'polypeptide(L)'
;MLGSGSAGNSALVATDHGRVLVDGGLSARQVVLRLEQCGIAPEQLDGVVLTHEHTDHICGLEVLCHKFDLPIYCNRLTAEALRSSGLSERCRNWRLFATGAEFSICDITVQTFPVPHDAVDPLGFVFHAGSGSLGFITDLGYATKLVVERLREVRTLVVETNHDEKLLQNDTHRPWPVKQRIQSRHGHLSNTAAAGVIEELLPGKIERVVLGHLSRDCNTPALALGAVRASLERCGRRDVEAYCATQFEISPRFRVGETEPGGFQSTFENAFFQSAV
;
A
#
# COMPACT_ATOMS: atom_id res chain seq x y z
N MET A 1 -2.05 0.68 7.52
CA MET A 1 -0.63 0.53 7.08
C MET A 1 0.20 0.11 8.28
N LEU A 2 1.00 -0.92 8.16
CA LEU A 2 1.99 -1.28 9.18
C LEU A 2 3.21 -0.35 9.11
N GLY A 3 3.53 0.15 7.93
CA GLY A 3 4.54 1.16 7.67
C GLY A 3 4.66 1.39 6.17
N SER A 4 5.04 2.60 5.76
CA SER A 4 5.14 2.96 4.35
C SER A 4 6.19 4.04 4.10
N GLY A 5 7.09 3.78 3.17
CA GLY A 5 8.16 4.68 2.75
C GLY A 5 9.34 3.94 2.15
N SER A 6 10.38 4.65 1.76
CA SER A 6 11.57 4.11 1.06
C SER A 6 12.37 3.04 1.83
N ALA A 7 12.11 2.82 3.12
CA ALA A 7 12.81 1.82 3.93
C ALA A 7 11.98 0.56 4.19
N GLY A 8 10.80 0.48 3.65
CA GLY A 8 9.95 -0.71 3.69
C GLY A 8 8.47 -0.38 3.75
N ASN A 9 7.71 -1.15 2.99
CA ASN A 9 6.27 -1.03 2.85
C ASN A 9 5.60 -2.33 3.30
N SER A 10 4.56 -2.20 4.11
CA SER A 10 3.72 -3.33 4.50
C SER A 10 2.37 -2.82 4.98
N ALA A 11 1.30 -3.46 4.54
CA ALA A 11 -0.05 -3.14 4.94
C ALA A 11 -0.82 -4.41 5.31
N LEU A 12 -1.78 -4.30 6.22
CA LEU A 12 -2.69 -5.37 6.58
C LEU A 12 -4.08 -5.03 6.06
N VAL A 13 -4.66 -5.94 5.27
CA VAL A 13 -6.06 -5.97 4.88
C VAL A 13 -6.72 -7.11 5.64
N ALA A 14 -7.75 -6.82 6.42
CA ALA A 14 -8.37 -7.81 7.27
C ALA A 14 -9.89 -7.69 7.26
N THR A 15 -10.55 -8.85 7.36
CA THR A 15 -11.96 -9.03 7.63
C THR A 15 -12.13 -9.85 8.91
N ASP A 16 -13.35 -10.27 9.22
CA ASP A 16 -13.57 -11.21 10.32
C ASP A 16 -13.01 -12.61 10.02
N HIS A 17 -12.87 -12.97 8.74
CA HIS A 17 -12.49 -14.31 8.28
C HIS A 17 -11.16 -14.38 7.54
N GLY A 18 -10.65 -13.27 7.01
CA GLY A 18 -9.42 -13.22 6.22
C GLY A 18 -8.44 -12.14 6.69
N ARG A 19 -7.14 -12.43 6.64
CA ARG A 19 -6.05 -11.50 6.99
C ARG A 19 -4.92 -11.62 5.99
N VAL A 20 -4.78 -10.60 5.16
CA VAL A 20 -3.81 -10.57 4.07
C VAL A 20 -2.79 -9.47 4.33
N LEU A 21 -1.52 -9.81 4.31
CA LEU A 21 -0.43 -8.85 4.30
C LEU A 21 -0.19 -8.41 2.85
N VAL A 22 -0.15 -7.11 2.61
CA VAL A 22 0.29 -6.54 1.32
C VAL A 22 1.73 -6.11 1.50
N ASP A 23 2.63 -6.77 0.80
CA ASP A 23 4.08 -6.65 0.89
C ASP A 23 4.68 -6.96 2.28
N GLY A 24 5.92 -7.41 2.29
CA GLY A 24 6.72 -7.69 3.46
C GLY A 24 8.01 -6.88 3.48
N GLY A 25 7.94 -5.59 3.14
CA GLY A 25 9.11 -4.73 2.96
C GLY A 25 9.77 -4.24 4.24
N LEU A 26 9.07 -4.30 5.37
CA LEU A 26 9.68 -4.11 6.68
C LEU A 26 10.46 -5.37 7.08
N SER A 27 11.45 -5.26 7.98
CA SER A 27 12.08 -6.47 8.55
C SER A 27 11.03 -7.36 9.20
N ALA A 28 11.19 -8.68 9.13
CA ALA A 28 10.24 -9.64 9.70
C ALA A 28 9.91 -9.36 11.17
N ARG A 29 10.93 -8.95 11.96
CA ARG A 29 10.75 -8.52 13.36
C ARG A 29 9.80 -7.33 13.46
N GLN A 30 9.93 -6.32 12.59
CA GLN A 30 9.06 -5.15 12.60
C GLN A 30 7.64 -5.50 12.17
N VAL A 31 7.47 -6.37 11.17
CA VAL A 31 6.13 -6.83 10.76
C VAL A 31 5.45 -7.55 11.94
N VAL A 32 6.14 -8.49 12.59
CA VAL A 32 5.59 -9.22 13.74
C VAL A 32 5.18 -8.28 14.87
N LEU A 33 6.09 -7.39 15.31
CA LEU A 33 5.78 -6.42 16.38
C LEU A 33 4.57 -5.53 16.05
N ARG A 34 4.46 -5.10 14.79
CA ARG A 34 3.36 -4.22 14.36
C ARG A 34 2.05 -4.97 14.19
N LEU A 35 2.07 -6.23 13.79
CA LEU A 35 0.89 -7.10 13.81
C LEU A 35 0.39 -7.32 15.24
N GLU A 36 1.30 -7.63 16.18
CA GLU A 36 0.96 -7.80 17.59
C GLU A 36 0.35 -6.53 18.21
N GLN A 37 0.88 -5.34 17.86
CA GLN A 37 0.28 -4.06 18.24
C GLN A 37 -1.13 -3.86 17.65
N CYS A 38 -1.39 -4.48 16.50
CA CYS A 38 -2.74 -4.55 15.93
C CYS A 38 -3.61 -5.65 16.57
N GLY A 39 -3.10 -6.41 17.56
CA GLY A 39 -3.79 -7.54 18.17
C GLY A 39 -3.93 -8.76 17.27
N ILE A 40 -3.02 -8.94 16.32
CA ILE A 40 -3.01 -10.03 15.34
C ILE A 40 -1.70 -10.80 15.50
N ALA A 41 -1.81 -12.11 15.78
CA ALA A 41 -0.66 -12.99 15.76
C ALA A 41 -0.26 -13.28 14.30
N PRO A 42 1.04 -13.37 13.97
CA PRO A 42 1.48 -13.66 12.60
C PRO A 42 0.93 -14.96 12.02
N GLU A 43 0.66 -15.95 12.87
CA GLU A 43 0.05 -17.25 12.51
C GLU A 43 -1.41 -17.13 12.04
N GLN A 44 -2.05 -15.97 12.28
CA GLN A 44 -3.40 -15.69 11.82
C GLN A 44 -3.45 -15.08 10.42
N LEU A 45 -2.30 -14.84 9.80
CA LEU A 45 -2.25 -14.38 8.42
C LEU A 45 -2.57 -15.53 7.47
N ASP A 46 -3.42 -15.28 6.47
CA ASP A 46 -3.80 -16.23 5.43
C ASP A 46 -2.86 -16.15 4.22
N GLY A 47 -1.98 -15.15 4.17
CA GLY A 47 -0.95 -15.02 3.16
C GLY A 47 -0.41 -13.61 3.00
N VAL A 48 0.56 -13.53 2.10
CA VAL A 48 1.17 -12.26 1.67
C VAL A 48 0.92 -12.10 0.18
N VAL A 49 0.35 -10.97 -0.26
CA VAL A 49 0.27 -10.59 -1.67
C VAL A 49 1.39 -9.61 -1.98
N LEU A 50 2.08 -9.80 -3.10
CA LEU A 50 3.21 -8.96 -3.48
C LEU A 50 2.85 -8.05 -4.64
N THR A 51 3.18 -6.77 -4.49
CA THR A 51 3.10 -5.79 -5.58
C THR A 51 4.21 -6.01 -6.60
N HIS A 52 5.45 -6.17 -6.16
CA HIS A 52 6.64 -6.41 -6.99
C HIS A 52 7.85 -6.84 -6.14
N GLU A 53 9.01 -7.05 -6.79
CA GLU A 53 10.20 -7.68 -6.20
C GLU A 53 11.20 -6.71 -5.55
N HIS A 54 10.98 -5.41 -5.49
CA HIS A 54 11.93 -4.47 -4.89
C HIS A 54 12.14 -4.71 -3.40
N THR A 55 13.35 -4.46 -2.93
CA THR A 55 13.79 -4.79 -1.56
C THR A 55 12.91 -4.18 -0.48
N ASP A 56 12.43 -2.97 -0.67
CA ASP A 56 11.53 -2.27 0.26
C ASP A 56 10.09 -2.80 0.26
N HIS A 57 9.80 -3.83 -0.56
CA HIS A 57 8.55 -4.60 -0.56
C HIS A 57 8.72 -6.04 -0.09
N ILE A 58 9.96 -6.55 -0.03
CA ILE A 58 10.21 -7.97 0.25
C ILE A 58 11.25 -8.23 1.35
N CYS A 59 11.86 -7.21 1.96
CA CYS A 59 12.98 -7.35 2.92
C CYS A 59 12.73 -8.37 4.04
N GLY A 60 11.53 -8.43 4.58
CA GLY A 60 11.15 -9.38 5.64
C GLY A 60 10.49 -10.67 5.14
N LEU A 61 10.18 -10.74 3.86
CA LEU A 61 9.32 -11.77 3.28
C LEU A 61 9.82 -13.20 3.54
N GLU A 62 11.10 -13.47 3.24
CA GLU A 62 11.68 -14.81 3.39
C GLU A 62 11.55 -15.33 4.83
N VAL A 63 11.93 -14.50 5.79
CA VAL A 63 11.88 -14.88 7.21
C VAL A 63 10.45 -15.08 7.68
N LEU A 64 9.52 -14.21 7.30
CA LEU A 64 8.09 -14.34 7.63
C LEU A 64 7.50 -15.62 7.06
N CYS A 65 7.67 -15.82 5.75
CA CYS A 65 7.06 -16.95 5.07
C CYS A 65 7.68 -18.28 5.50
N HIS A 66 8.98 -18.32 5.78
CA HIS A 66 9.62 -19.52 6.30
C HIS A 66 9.18 -19.85 7.74
N LYS A 67 9.13 -18.83 8.61
CA LYS A 67 8.82 -19.04 10.03
C LYS A 67 7.35 -19.42 10.26
N PHE A 68 6.43 -18.86 9.49
CA PHE A 68 4.99 -19.03 9.68
C PHE A 68 4.31 -19.83 8.56
N ASP A 69 5.09 -20.41 7.63
CA ASP A 69 4.63 -21.15 6.43
C ASP A 69 3.56 -20.39 5.62
N LEU A 70 3.71 -19.08 5.52
CA LEU A 70 2.72 -18.22 4.88
C LEU A 70 2.69 -18.42 3.37
N PRO A 71 1.50 -18.57 2.74
CA PRO A 71 1.36 -18.53 1.30
C PRO A 71 1.80 -17.16 0.72
N ILE A 72 2.57 -17.21 -0.37
CA ILE A 72 3.02 -16.03 -1.12
C ILE A 72 2.23 -15.96 -2.42
N TYR A 73 1.38 -14.97 -2.54
CA TYR A 73 0.60 -14.68 -3.73
C TYR A 73 1.33 -13.64 -4.58
N CYS A 74 1.77 -14.03 -5.77
CA CYS A 74 2.42 -13.12 -6.73
C CYS A 74 2.25 -13.63 -8.16
N ASN A 75 2.54 -12.78 -9.14
CA ASN A 75 2.61 -13.25 -10.51
C ASN A 75 3.87 -14.07 -10.77
N ARG A 76 3.89 -14.76 -11.92
CA ARG A 76 4.97 -15.67 -12.27
C ARG A 76 6.32 -14.97 -12.40
N LEU A 77 6.35 -13.78 -13.02
CA LEU A 77 7.59 -13.08 -13.28
C LEU A 77 8.22 -12.55 -11.99
N THR A 78 7.42 -12.00 -11.07
CA THR A 78 7.87 -11.64 -9.72
C THR A 78 8.44 -12.85 -8.98
N ALA A 79 7.76 -14.01 -9.03
CA ALA A 79 8.28 -15.24 -8.40
C ALA A 79 9.62 -15.70 -9.01
N GLU A 80 9.78 -15.62 -10.34
CA GLU A 80 11.03 -15.95 -11.03
C GLU A 80 12.16 -15.00 -10.63
N ALA A 81 11.89 -13.69 -10.55
CA ALA A 81 12.86 -12.69 -10.09
C ALA A 81 13.32 -12.95 -8.65
N LEU A 82 12.37 -13.23 -7.74
CA LEU A 82 12.67 -13.55 -6.35
C LEU A 82 13.48 -14.85 -6.21
N ARG A 83 13.17 -15.88 -7.00
CA ARG A 83 13.95 -17.13 -7.02
C ARG A 83 15.36 -16.90 -7.54
N SER A 84 15.53 -16.09 -8.58
CA SER A 84 16.82 -15.78 -9.16
C SER A 84 17.72 -14.96 -8.23
N SER A 85 17.14 -14.16 -7.34
CA SER A 85 17.89 -13.40 -6.32
C SER A 85 18.30 -14.21 -5.09
N GLY A 86 17.95 -15.50 -5.04
CA GLY A 86 18.27 -16.39 -3.91
C GLY A 86 17.35 -16.26 -2.71
N LEU A 87 16.37 -15.36 -2.78
CA LEU A 87 15.43 -15.08 -1.67
C LEU A 87 14.42 -16.22 -1.45
N SER A 88 14.33 -17.15 -2.38
CA SER A 88 13.25 -18.13 -2.41
C SER A 88 13.59 -19.53 -1.89
N GLU A 89 14.83 -19.82 -1.51
CA GLU A 89 15.21 -21.17 -1.11
C GLU A 89 14.41 -21.69 0.11
N ARG A 90 13.95 -20.76 0.95
CA ARG A 90 13.17 -21.04 2.15
C ARG A 90 11.67 -20.84 1.99
N CYS A 91 11.22 -20.15 0.93
CA CYS A 91 9.81 -19.92 0.65
C CYS A 91 9.26 -21.07 -0.22
N ARG A 92 8.33 -21.87 0.31
CA ARG A 92 7.83 -23.06 -0.38
C ARG A 92 6.38 -22.96 -0.84
N ASN A 93 5.59 -22.09 -0.19
CA ASN A 93 4.14 -22.01 -0.39
C ASN A 93 3.75 -20.90 -1.38
N TRP A 94 4.10 -21.10 -2.66
CA TRP A 94 3.80 -20.14 -3.72
C TRP A 94 2.39 -20.36 -4.27
N ARG A 95 1.63 -19.27 -4.40
CA ARG A 95 0.31 -19.20 -5.04
C ARG A 95 0.41 -18.24 -6.23
N LEU A 96 0.69 -18.80 -7.40
CA LEU A 96 0.90 -18.01 -8.60
C LEU A 96 -0.41 -17.68 -9.29
N PHE A 97 -0.54 -16.45 -9.72
CA PHE A 97 -1.64 -15.96 -10.53
C PHE A 97 -1.13 -15.22 -11.79
N ALA A 98 -1.98 -15.01 -12.77
CA ALA A 98 -1.68 -14.19 -13.95
C ALA A 98 -1.98 -12.71 -13.66
N THR A 99 -1.16 -11.80 -14.17
CA THR A 99 -1.43 -10.35 -14.12
C THR A 99 -2.79 -10.04 -14.74
N GLY A 100 -3.63 -9.30 -14.03
CA GLY A 100 -5.02 -9.04 -14.40
C GLY A 100 -6.03 -10.09 -13.93
N ALA A 101 -5.58 -11.14 -13.23
CA ALA A 101 -6.47 -12.14 -12.65
C ALA A 101 -7.21 -11.63 -11.40
N GLU A 102 -8.31 -12.31 -11.09
CA GLU A 102 -9.04 -12.21 -9.84
C GLU A 102 -8.96 -13.54 -9.11
N PHE A 103 -8.76 -13.50 -7.80
CA PHE A 103 -8.75 -14.67 -6.91
C PHE A 103 -9.22 -14.28 -5.52
N SER A 104 -9.47 -15.29 -4.66
CA SER A 104 -9.92 -15.05 -3.30
C SER A 104 -8.93 -15.61 -2.28
N ILE A 105 -8.77 -14.92 -1.17
CA ILE A 105 -8.10 -15.37 0.04
C ILE A 105 -9.14 -15.25 1.15
N CYS A 106 -9.63 -16.37 1.66
CA CYS A 106 -10.81 -16.43 2.54
C CYS A 106 -12.00 -15.70 1.89
N ASP A 107 -12.55 -14.68 2.56
CA ASP A 107 -13.67 -13.85 2.09
C ASP A 107 -13.22 -12.55 1.38
N ILE A 108 -11.93 -12.39 1.16
CA ILE A 108 -11.35 -11.24 0.46
C ILE A 108 -11.14 -11.60 -1.00
N THR A 109 -11.85 -10.97 -1.92
CA THR A 109 -11.59 -11.04 -3.35
C THR A 109 -10.52 -10.03 -3.72
N VAL A 110 -9.49 -10.49 -4.44
CA VAL A 110 -8.33 -9.69 -4.89
C VAL A 110 -8.35 -9.59 -6.41
N GLN A 111 -8.52 -8.40 -6.93
CA GLN A 111 -8.34 -8.11 -8.36
C GLN A 111 -6.97 -7.49 -8.57
N THR A 112 -6.25 -7.97 -9.57
CA THR A 112 -4.91 -7.47 -9.89
C THR A 112 -4.91 -6.69 -11.21
N PHE A 113 -4.03 -5.72 -11.34
CA PHE A 113 -3.82 -4.99 -12.59
C PHE A 113 -2.39 -4.45 -12.67
N PRO A 114 -1.82 -4.34 -13.90
CA PRO A 114 -0.46 -3.84 -14.07
C PRO A 114 -0.38 -2.33 -13.79
N VAL A 115 0.72 -1.91 -13.18
CA VAL A 115 1.07 -0.50 -12.98
C VAL A 115 2.41 -0.19 -13.66
N PRO A 116 2.62 1.02 -14.18
CA PRO A 116 3.91 1.40 -14.78
C PRO A 116 4.95 1.69 -13.71
N HIS A 117 5.89 0.76 -13.53
CA HIS A 117 7.03 0.89 -12.62
C HIS A 117 8.23 0.14 -13.17
N ASP A 118 9.45 0.44 -12.70
CA ASP A 118 10.69 -0.18 -13.14
C ASP A 118 10.99 -1.51 -12.42
N ALA A 119 9.98 -2.36 -12.33
CA ALA A 119 10.03 -3.72 -11.82
C ALA A 119 9.66 -4.72 -12.93
N VAL A 120 9.76 -6.03 -12.67
CA VAL A 120 9.58 -7.05 -13.71
C VAL A 120 8.13 -7.12 -14.21
N ASP A 121 7.16 -7.15 -13.30
CA ASP A 121 5.72 -7.15 -13.62
C ASP A 121 4.93 -6.58 -12.42
N PRO A 122 5.03 -5.27 -12.17
CA PRO A 122 4.48 -4.63 -10.98
C PRO A 122 2.97 -4.49 -11.03
N LEU A 123 2.32 -4.65 -9.86
CA LEU A 123 0.89 -4.75 -9.71
C LEU A 123 0.29 -3.71 -8.76
N GLY A 124 -0.89 -3.23 -9.11
CA GLY A 124 -1.86 -2.68 -8.18
C GLY A 124 -2.94 -3.71 -7.85
N PHE A 125 -3.66 -3.47 -6.75
CA PHE A 125 -4.72 -4.35 -6.27
C PHE A 125 -6.02 -3.59 -6.02
N VAL A 126 -7.15 -4.28 -6.22
CA VAL A 126 -8.41 -3.92 -5.57
C VAL A 126 -8.84 -5.11 -4.71
N PHE A 127 -9.05 -4.84 -3.43
CA PHE A 127 -9.58 -5.80 -2.46
C PHE A 127 -11.06 -5.52 -2.26
N HIS A 128 -11.88 -6.56 -2.33
CA HIS A 128 -13.31 -6.51 -2.06
C HIS A 128 -13.67 -7.46 -0.93
N ALA A 129 -14.46 -7.00 0.03
CA ALA A 129 -15.06 -7.82 1.07
C ALA A 129 -16.37 -7.19 1.54
N GLY A 130 -17.48 -7.93 1.48
CA GLY A 130 -18.81 -7.36 1.75
C GLY A 130 -19.10 -6.13 0.88
N SER A 131 -19.46 -5.00 1.51
CA SER A 131 -19.65 -3.71 0.83
C SER A 131 -18.37 -2.89 0.68
N GLY A 132 -17.24 -3.38 1.21
CA GLY A 132 -15.95 -2.69 1.21
C GLY A 132 -15.19 -2.88 -0.10
N SER A 133 -14.52 -1.81 -0.57
CA SER A 133 -13.60 -1.86 -1.69
C SER A 133 -12.39 -0.96 -1.42
N LEU A 134 -11.20 -1.55 -1.47
CA LEU A 134 -9.92 -0.90 -1.21
C LEU A 134 -9.02 -1.00 -2.45
N GLY A 135 -8.70 0.14 -3.05
CA GLY A 135 -7.64 0.24 -4.06
C GLY A 135 -6.28 0.39 -3.40
N PHE A 136 -5.28 -0.28 -3.94
CA PHE A 136 -3.90 -0.22 -3.46
C PHE A 136 -2.95 -0.05 -4.63
N ILE A 137 -2.36 1.13 -4.75
CA ILE A 137 -1.37 1.47 -5.76
C ILE A 137 -0.20 2.21 -5.12
N THR A 138 0.93 1.54 -5.10
CA THR A 138 2.23 2.10 -4.75
C THR A 138 3.16 1.88 -5.94
N ASP A 139 4.23 2.65 -5.99
CA ASP A 139 5.26 2.45 -7.00
C ASP A 139 4.72 2.48 -8.44
N LEU A 140 4.28 3.67 -8.84
CA LEU A 140 3.89 3.91 -10.22
C LEU A 140 4.31 5.30 -10.69
N GLY A 141 4.85 5.40 -11.90
CA GLY A 141 5.29 6.68 -12.46
C GLY A 141 4.13 7.52 -13.00
N TYR A 142 3.02 6.90 -13.41
CA TYR A 142 1.79 7.57 -13.83
C TYR A 142 0.60 6.60 -13.80
N ALA A 143 -0.61 7.11 -13.58
CA ALA A 143 -1.81 6.30 -13.69
C ALA A 143 -2.24 6.18 -15.16
N THR A 144 -2.33 4.94 -15.65
CA THR A 144 -2.90 4.65 -16.98
C THR A 144 -4.42 4.70 -16.90
N LYS A 145 -5.08 4.78 -18.07
CA LYS A 145 -6.55 4.66 -18.13
C LYS A 145 -7.07 3.37 -17.49
N LEU A 146 -6.31 2.28 -17.63
CA LEU A 146 -6.64 1.01 -16.99
C LEU A 146 -6.61 1.13 -15.46
N VAL A 147 -5.57 1.75 -14.90
CA VAL A 147 -5.45 1.99 -13.44
C VAL A 147 -6.63 2.81 -12.94
N VAL A 148 -6.96 3.92 -13.59
CA VAL A 148 -8.10 4.77 -13.23
C VAL A 148 -9.41 3.99 -13.29
N GLU A 149 -9.63 3.21 -14.35
CA GLU A 149 -10.85 2.41 -14.53
C GLU A 149 -11.00 1.34 -13.43
N ARG A 150 -9.90 0.64 -13.08
CA ARG A 150 -9.91 -0.37 -12.01
C ARG A 150 -10.21 0.21 -10.63
N LEU A 151 -9.83 1.48 -10.41
CA LEU A 151 -9.99 2.17 -9.13
C LEU A 151 -11.29 3.00 -9.03
N ARG A 152 -12.07 3.13 -10.09
CA ARG A 152 -13.25 4.02 -10.15
C ARG A 152 -14.28 3.77 -9.06
N GLU A 153 -14.47 2.51 -8.67
CA GLU A 153 -15.50 2.10 -7.74
C GLU A 153 -14.98 1.86 -6.31
N VAL A 154 -13.70 2.16 -6.03
CA VAL A 154 -13.15 1.95 -4.69
C VAL A 154 -13.62 3.02 -3.71
N ARG A 155 -13.88 2.62 -2.46
CA ARG A 155 -14.26 3.53 -1.37
C ARG A 155 -13.02 4.08 -0.63
N THR A 156 -12.00 3.26 -0.49
CA THR A 156 -10.72 3.67 0.09
C THR A 156 -9.61 3.44 -0.91
N LEU A 157 -8.73 4.41 -1.05
CA LEU A 157 -7.55 4.32 -1.92
C LEU A 157 -6.28 4.49 -1.09
N VAL A 158 -5.39 3.49 -1.13
CA VAL A 158 -3.98 3.66 -0.75
C VAL A 158 -3.21 4.03 -2.01
N VAL A 159 -2.56 5.18 -1.99
CA VAL A 159 -1.86 5.73 -3.17
C VAL A 159 -0.51 6.30 -2.78
N GLU A 160 0.46 6.08 -3.65
CA GLU A 160 1.78 6.68 -3.53
C GLU A 160 1.70 8.22 -3.61
N THR A 161 2.48 8.87 -2.74
CA THR A 161 2.83 10.30 -2.81
C THR A 161 4.32 10.41 -2.52
N ASN A 162 5.14 10.01 -3.50
CA ASN A 162 6.56 9.76 -3.24
C ASN A 162 7.33 11.05 -2.95
N HIS A 163 7.21 12.08 -3.79
CA HIS A 163 8.07 13.25 -3.68
C HIS A 163 7.35 14.58 -3.92
N ASP A 164 7.84 15.60 -3.26
CA ASP A 164 7.62 16.99 -3.66
C ASP A 164 8.60 17.32 -4.79
N GLU A 165 8.10 17.90 -5.86
CA GLU A 165 8.87 18.18 -7.08
C GLU A 165 10.03 19.16 -6.83
N LYS A 166 9.80 20.16 -5.97
CA LYS A 166 10.82 21.17 -5.64
C LYS A 166 11.90 20.58 -4.73
N LEU A 167 11.50 19.76 -3.74
CA LEU A 167 12.46 19.08 -2.88
C LEU A 167 13.33 18.12 -3.69
N LEU A 168 12.73 17.33 -4.59
CA LEU A 168 13.50 16.43 -5.45
C LEU A 168 14.43 17.19 -6.39
N GLN A 169 13.96 18.28 -6.99
CA GLN A 169 14.79 19.09 -7.89
C GLN A 169 16.01 19.69 -7.15
N ASN A 170 15.80 20.19 -5.93
CA ASN A 170 16.81 20.85 -5.13
C ASN A 170 17.68 19.90 -4.29
N ASP A 171 17.37 18.60 -4.28
CA ASP A 171 18.17 17.61 -3.57
C ASP A 171 19.59 17.54 -4.17
N THR A 172 20.59 17.74 -3.32
CA THR A 172 22.02 17.73 -3.73
C THR A 172 22.68 16.35 -3.55
N HIS A 173 22.01 15.41 -2.90
CA HIS A 173 22.55 14.08 -2.62
C HIS A 173 22.33 13.09 -3.78
N ARG A 174 21.22 13.24 -4.53
CA ARG A 174 20.90 12.36 -5.65
C ARG A 174 21.49 12.89 -6.97
N PRO A 175 22.27 12.06 -7.68
CA PRO A 175 22.73 12.40 -9.03
C PRO A 175 21.53 12.62 -9.97
N TRP A 176 21.73 13.46 -10.98
CA TRP A 176 20.68 13.78 -11.95
C TRP A 176 19.99 12.57 -12.61
N PRO A 177 20.71 11.50 -13.03
CA PRO A 177 20.06 10.32 -13.58
C PRO A 177 19.06 9.64 -12.61
N VAL A 178 19.35 9.65 -11.31
CA VAL A 178 18.45 9.12 -10.29
C VAL A 178 17.18 9.97 -10.18
N LYS A 179 17.30 11.29 -10.21
CA LYS A 179 16.13 12.20 -10.23
C LYS A 179 15.28 11.99 -11.48
N GLN A 180 15.91 11.85 -12.64
CA GLN A 180 15.21 11.56 -13.90
C GLN A 180 14.47 10.22 -13.84
N ARG A 181 15.07 9.17 -13.25
CA ARG A 181 14.42 7.88 -13.04
C ARG A 181 13.19 8.03 -12.14
N ILE A 182 13.31 8.71 -10.99
CA ILE A 182 12.20 8.95 -10.07
C ILE A 182 11.03 9.66 -10.76
N GLN A 183 11.32 10.68 -11.60
CA GLN A 183 10.31 11.46 -12.32
C GLN A 183 9.82 10.82 -13.62
N SER A 184 10.37 9.67 -13.99
CA SER A 184 10.02 9.00 -15.25
C SER A 184 8.65 8.34 -15.18
N ARG A 185 8.12 7.94 -16.34
CA ARG A 185 6.86 7.17 -16.44
C ARG A 185 6.91 5.79 -15.78
N HIS A 186 8.09 5.31 -15.42
CA HIS A 186 8.30 4.07 -14.66
C HIS A 186 8.94 4.34 -13.29
N GLY A 187 8.94 5.58 -12.85
CA GLY A 187 9.41 5.99 -11.54
C GLY A 187 8.28 6.03 -10.50
N HIS A 188 8.06 7.22 -9.93
CA HIS A 188 7.14 7.41 -8.82
C HIS A 188 6.28 8.66 -9.00
N LEU A 189 5.05 8.64 -8.46
CA LEU A 189 4.18 9.80 -8.45
C LEU A 189 4.72 10.90 -7.54
N SER A 190 4.77 12.13 -8.06
CA SER A 190 4.88 13.31 -7.20
C SER A 190 3.58 13.56 -6.42
N ASN A 191 3.65 14.43 -5.40
CA ASN A 191 2.45 14.85 -4.67
C ASN A 191 1.38 15.44 -5.60
N THR A 192 1.78 16.22 -6.58
CA THR A 192 0.89 16.82 -7.58
C THR A 192 0.28 15.76 -8.51
N ALA A 193 1.09 14.81 -8.97
CA ALA A 193 0.61 13.73 -9.83
C ALA A 193 -0.37 12.81 -9.09
N ALA A 194 -0.09 12.46 -7.83
CA ALA A 194 -1.00 11.69 -7.00
C ALA A 194 -2.33 12.42 -6.77
N ALA A 195 -2.28 13.74 -6.50
CA ALA A 195 -3.49 14.56 -6.40
C ALA A 195 -4.31 14.54 -7.70
N GLY A 196 -3.66 14.57 -8.87
CA GLY A 196 -4.32 14.45 -10.17
C GLY A 196 -5.01 13.09 -10.36
N VAL A 197 -4.38 12.00 -9.95
CA VAL A 197 -5.00 10.65 -9.98
C VAL A 197 -6.26 10.63 -9.09
N ILE A 198 -6.17 11.20 -7.90
CA ILE A 198 -7.32 11.29 -6.98
C ILE A 198 -8.44 12.11 -7.63
N GLU A 199 -8.14 13.24 -8.26
CA GLU A 199 -9.14 14.08 -8.96
C GLU A 199 -9.91 13.29 -10.02
N GLU A 200 -9.23 12.46 -10.82
CA GLU A 200 -9.86 11.61 -11.83
C GLU A 200 -10.81 10.57 -11.22
N LEU A 201 -10.60 10.19 -9.97
CA LEU A 201 -11.40 9.19 -9.25
C LEU A 201 -12.55 9.80 -8.43
N LEU A 202 -12.56 11.12 -8.19
CA LEU A 202 -13.59 11.79 -7.39
C LEU A 202 -15.05 11.67 -7.90
N PRO A 203 -15.32 11.52 -9.21
CA PRO A 203 -16.66 11.18 -9.70
C PRO A 203 -17.17 9.81 -9.22
N GLY A 204 -16.26 8.95 -8.72
CA GLY A 204 -16.58 7.63 -8.16
C GLY A 204 -16.98 7.66 -6.69
N LYS A 205 -16.68 6.57 -5.98
CA LYS A 205 -17.15 6.31 -4.61
C LYS A 205 -16.12 6.57 -3.51
N ILE A 206 -15.03 7.26 -3.82
CA ILE A 206 -13.96 7.51 -2.84
C ILE A 206 -14.47 8.29 -1.64
N GLU A 207 -14.27 7.72 -0.46
CA GLU A 207 -14.57 8.29 0.86
C GLU A 207 -13.29 8.59 1.65
N ARG A 208 -12.19 7.86 1.33
CA ARG A 208 -10.90 7.98 2.02
C ARG A 208 -9.73 7.77 1.08
N VAL A 209 -8.69 8.57 1.27
CA VAL A 209 -7.38 8.37 0.65
C VAL A 209 -6.31 8.24 1.73
N VAL A 210 -5.47 7.22 1.60
CA VAL A 210 -4.32 6.96 2.46
C VAL A 210 -3.07 7.14 1.62
N LEU A 211 -2.33 8.20 1.90
CA LEU A 211 -1.09 8.54 1.21
C LEU A 211 0.05 7.71 1.78
N GLY A 212 0.86 7.12 0.94
CA GLY A 212 1.97 6.27 1.34
C GLY A 212 3.19 6.41 0.46
N HIS A 213 4.19 5.58 0.72
CA HIS A 213 5.44 5.48 -0.02
C HIS A 213 6.19 6.81 -0.19
N LEU A 214 6.24 7.61 0.89
CA LEU A 214 6.92 8.90 0.88
C LEU A 214 8.43 8.73 0.84
N SER A 215 9.09 9.51 -0.02
CA SER A 215 10.53 9.66 -0.02
C SER A 215 10.98 10.28 1.31
N ARG A 216 11.97 9.67 1.94
CA ARG A 216 12.53 10.10 3.20
C ARG A 216 13.12 11.52 3.14
N ASP A 217 13.77 11.87 2.02
CA ASP A 217 14.54 13.11 1.89
C ASP A 217 13.82 14.15 1.01
N CYS A 218 12.92 13.70 0.12
CA CYS A 218 12.27 14.58 -0.85
C CYS A 218 10.77 14.74 -0.62
N ASN A 219 10.27 14.39 0.57
CA ASN A 219 8.88 14.61 0.94
C ASN A 219 8.68 14.78 2.45
N THR A 220 7.51 15.27 2.82
CA THR A 220 6.99 15.27 4.20
C THR A 220 5.50 14.97 4.19
N PRO A 221 4.93 14.39 5.27
CA PRO A 221 3.49 14.21 5.39
C PRO A 221 2.68 15.49 5.18
N ALA A 222 3.21 16.62 5.65
CA ALA A 222 2.56 17.93 5.50
C ALA A 222 2.45 18.37 4.02
N LEU A 223 3.50 18.17 3.22
CA LEU A 223 3.49 18.48 1.79
C LEU A 223 2.56 17.56 1.01
N ALA A 224 2.61 16.25 1.26
CA ALA A 224 1.74 15.28 0.62
C ALA A 224 0.26 15.55 0.93
N LEU A 225 -0.09 15.70 2.21
CA LEU A 225 -1.45 16.05 2.63
C LEU A 225 -1.90 17.41 2.11
N GLY A 226 -1.00 18.40 2.09
CA GLY A 226 -1.30 19.73 1.58
C GLY A 226 -1.70 19.71 0.11
N ALA A 227 -0.95 18.99 -0.74
CA ALA A 227 -1.27 18.84 -2.15
C ALA A 227 -2.64 18.17 -2.40
N VAL A 228 -2.89 17.06 -1.70
CA VAL A 228 -4.14 16.29 -1.86
C VAL A 228 -5.34 17.08 -1.31
N ARG A 229 -5.24 17.67 -0.12
CA ARG A 229 -6.34 18.47 0.46
C ARG A 229 -6.70 19.68 -0.39
N ALA A 230 -5.70 20.37 -0.94
CA ALA A 230 -5.94 21.48 -1.87
C ALA A 230 -6.69 21.02 -3.13
N SER A 231 -6.38 19.83 -3.63
CA SER A 231 -7.08 19.21 -4.75
C SER A 231 -8.53 18.86 -4.39
N LEU A 232 -8.75 18.16 -3.29
CA LEU A 232 -10.08 17.79 -2.78
C LEU A 232 -10.95 19.05 -2.57
N GLU A 233 -10.37 20.11 -2.04
CA GLU A 233 -11.07 21.38 -1.83
C GLU A 233 -11.49 22.06 -3.15
N ARG A 234 -10.59 22.10 -4.14
CA ARG A 234 -10.90 22.62 -5.49
C ARG A 234 -12.04 21.85 -6.16
N CYS A 235 -12.11 20.54 -5.94
CA CYS A 235 -13.16 19.66 -6.47
C CYS A 235 -14.44 19.65 -5.62
N GLY A 236 -14.50 20.40 -4.52
CA GLY A 236 -15.65 20.45 -3.62
C GLY A 236 -15.86 19.17 -2.79
N ARG A 237 -14.85 18.29 -2.70
CA ARG A 237 -14.89 16.97 -2.03
C ARG A 237 -14.18 17.02 -0.66
N ARG A 238 -14.55 17.99 0.17
CA ARG A 238 -14.07 18.11 1.56
C ARG A 238 -14.53 16.97 2.47
N ASP A 239 -15.50 16.18 2.02
CA ASP A 239 -16.02 14.98 2.65
C ASP A 239 -15.02 13.80 2.61
N VAL A 240 -14.09 13.79 1.65
CA VAL A 240 -13.10 12.72 1.53
C VAL A 240 -12.02 12.87 2.59
N GLU A 241 -11.88 11.84 3.43
CA GLU A 241 -10.85 11.78 4.46
C GLU A 241 -9.47 11.55 3.84
N ALA A 242 -8.48 12.36 4.21
CA ALA A 242 -7.10 12.20 3.77
C ALA A 242 -6.17 11.94 4.97
N TYR A 243 -5.46 10.82 4.94
CA TYR A 243 -4.47 10.40 5.93
C TYR A 243 -3.11 10.14 5.25
N CYS A 244 -2.02 10.42 5.92
CA CYS A 244 -0.68 10.10 5.44
C CYS A 244 -0.02 9.06 6.34
N ALA A 245 0.27 7.89 5.77
CA ALA A 245 1.02 6.84 6.45
C ALA A 245 2.51 7.21 6.52
N THR A 246 3.18 6.76 7.57
CA THR A 246 4.60 7.02 7.80
C THR A 246 5.40 5.73 7.85
N GLN A 247 6.73 5.85 7.73
CA GLN A 247 7.63 4.71 7.77
C GLN A 247 7.67 4.03 9.14
N PHE A 248 7.54 4.81 10.22
CA PHE A 248 7.89 4.37 11.57
C PHE A 248 6.69 4.07 12.46
N GLU A 249 5.50 4.50 12.07
CA GLU A 249 4.28 4.37 12.86
C GLU A 249 3.23 3.55 12.12
N ILE A 250 2.45 2.79 12.89
CA ILE A 250 1.26 2.11 12.38
C ILE A 250 0.17 3.15 12.19
N SER A 251 -0.52 3.12 11.06
CA SER A 251 -1.69 3.97 10.86
C SER A 251 -2.86 3.54 11.76
N PRO A 252 -3.82 4.43 12.03
CA PRO A 252 -5.11 4.01 12.57
C PRO A 252 -5.73 2.90 11.71
N ARG A 253 -6.61 2.11 12.31
CA ARG A 253 -7.44 1.17 11.56
C ARG A 253 -8.53 1.94 10.83
N PHE A 254 -8.64 1.70 9.55
CA PHE A 254 -9.70 2.24 8.73
C PHE A 254 -10.70 1.13 8.40
N ARG A 255 -11.96 1.34 8.73
CA ARG A 255 -13.03 0.47 8.23
C ARG A 255 -13.32 0.86 6.79
N VAL A 256 -13.43 -0.14 5.90
CA VAL A 256 -13.76 0.03 4.50
C VAL A 256 -15.13 -0.60 4.23
N GLY A 257 -16.07 0.18 3.71
CA GLY A 257 -17.45 -0.25 3.44
C GLY A 257 -18.46 0.25 4.48
N GLU A 258 -19.74 -0.01 4.21
CA GLU A 258 -20.84 0.40 5.08
C GLU A 258 -20.82 -0.39 6.39
N THR A 259 -21.15 0.26 7.50
CA THR A 259 -21.42 -0.42 8.76
C THR A 259 -22.83 -0.94 8.69
N GLU A 260 -23.02 -2.27 8.76
CA GLU A 260 -24.33 -2.83 9.05
C GLU A 260 -24.87 -2.18 10.35
N PRO A 261 -26.13 -1.71 10.39
CA PRO A 261 -26.71 -1.16 11.61
C PRO A 261 -26.83 -2.28 12.65
N GLY A 262 -25.88 -2.32 13.59
CA GLY A 262 -25.83 -3.30 14.68
C GLY A 262 -24.49 -4.01 14.90
N GLY A 263 -23.48 -3.80 14.07
CA GLY A 263 -22.17 -4.45 14.19
C GLY A 263 -21.15 -3.63 14.99
N PHE A 264 -20.75 -4.14 16.12
CA PHE A 264 -19.55 -3.89 16.93
C PHE A 264 -19.10 -2.43 17.11
N GLN A 265 -19.49 -1.83 18.22
CA GLN A 265 -18.83 -0.64 18.77
C GLN A 265 -17.35 -0.96 19.03
N SER A 266 -16.44 -0.24 18.40
CA SER A 266 -15.00 -0.35 18.65
C SER A 266 -14.69 0.15 20.06
N THR A 267 -14.47 -0.79 20.98
CA THR A 267 -13.88 -0.52 22.30
C THR A 267 -12.37 -0.38 22.16
N PHE A 268 -11.89 0.67 21.51
CA PHE A 268 -10.52 1.15 21.62
C PHE A 268 -10.49 2.67 21.35
N GLU A 269 -11.28 3.41 22.14
CA GLU A 269 -10.99 4.81 22.40
C GLU A 269 -10.01 4.89 23.58
N ASN A 270 -8.89 5.58 23.35
CA ASN A 270 -8.04 6.19 24.36
C ASN A 270 -7.36 5.30 25.42
N ALA A 271 -6.31 4.58 25.04
CA ALA A 271 -5.36 4.02 26.00
C ALA A 271 -3.91 4.56 25.87
N PHE A 272 -3.67 5.64 25.13
CA PHE A 272 -2.31 6.19 24.98
C PHE A 272 -2.23 7.73 25.10
N PHE A 273 -2.94 8.34 26.08
CA PHE A 273 -2.64 9.69 26.52
C PHE A 273 -2.83 9.83 28.03
N GLN A 274 -2.06 9.09 28.83
CA GLN A 274 -1.82 9.43 30.24
C GLN A 274 -0.60 8.63 30.72
N SER A 275 0.60 9.17 30.53
CA SER A 275 1.74 9.08 31.45
C SER A 275 2.97 9.76 30.83
N ALA A 276 3.08 11.06 31.04
CA ALA A 276 4.32 11.77 31.14
C ALA A 276 4.04 13.06 31.94
N VAL A 277 4.16 12.95 33.25
CA VAL A 277 4.55 14.04 34.15
C VAL A 277 5.80 13.60 34.83
#